data_b7807c65aa3539fcfc3620d0d7bd41f4
#
_entry.id   b7807c65aa3539fcfc3620d0d7bd41f4
#
_cell.length_a   1.000
_cell.length_b   1.000
_cell.length_c   1.000
_cell.angle_alpha   90.00
_cell.angle_beta   90.00
_cell.angle_gamma   90.00
#
_symmetry.space_group_name_H-M   'P 1'
#
loop_
_entity.id
_entity.type
_entity.pdbx_description
1 polymer ?
#
loop_
_entity_poly.entity_id
_entity_poly.type
_entity_poly.pdbx_seq_one_letter_code
_entity_poly.pdbx_strand_id
1 'polypeptide(L)'
;MPATMTFVPQEEQSAPILGVARSMEDQPEAGFSLLCPNGDRVPLPEPLAKMLLAAAQALTRKNAITMVVRSSWLTTQEAADMMGYSRQVVVDLIKKGKLKATKLDGTTHRRIKLSDLMEFIEQEDKERSRALAQLVEHTEEFGGYELDEPTKDK
;
A
#
# COMPACT_ATOMS: atom_id res chain seq x y z
N MET A 1 -13.52 -15.50 7.97
CA MET A 1 -12.36 -14.75 8.48
C MET A 1 -11.36 -14.64 7.34
N PRO A 2 -10.73 -13.49 7.06
CA PRO A 2 -9.68 -13.42 6.07
C PRO A 2 -8.50 -14.29 6.53
N ALA A 3 -7.94 -15.09 5.61
CA ALA A 3 -6.74 -15.84 5.91
C ALA A 3 -5.57 -14.86 6.06
N THR A 4 -4.92 -14.89 7.21
CA THR A 4 -3.75 -14.04 7.49
C THR A 4 -2.54 -14.94 7.68
N MET A 5 -1.48 -14.67 6.94
CA MET A 5 -0.20 -15.37 7.04
C MET A 5 0.88 -14.34 7.36
N THR A 6 1.70 -14.63 8.38
CA THR A 6 2.81 -13.75 8.77
C THR A 6 4.12 -14.51 8.57
N PHE A 7 5.04 -13.88 7.85
CA PHE A 7 6.39 -14.38 7.59
C PHE A 7 7.38 -13.48 8.33
N VAL A 8 8.21 -14.10 9.18
CA VAL A 8 9.27 -13.42 9.93
C VAL A 8 10.60 -13.82 9.34
N PRO A 9 11.51 -12.89 9.04
CA PRO A 9 12.82 -13.23 8.48
C PRO A 9 13.66 -14.03 9.48
N GLN A 10 14.28 -15.11 9.02
CA GLN A 10 15.28 -15.88 9.76
C GLN A 10 16.67 -15.51 9.28
N GLU A 11 17.64 -15.42 10.18
CA GLU A 11 19.01 -14.98 9.83
C GLU A 11 19.67 -15.88 8.77
N GLU A 12 19.43 -17.17 8.85
CA GLU A 12 19.98 -18.17 7.90
C GLU A 12 19.45 -17.99 6.47
N GLN A 13 18.29 -17.37 6.31
CA GLN A 13 17.64 -17.15 5.02
C GLN A 13 17.96 -15.80 4.39
N SER A 14 18.66 -14.92 5.09
CA SER A 14 18.92 -13.55 4.64
C SER A 14 19.72 -13.48 3.35
N ALA A 15 20.75 -14.32 3.19
CA ALA A 15 21.61 -14.32 2.00
C ALA A 15 20.89 -14.81 0.73
N PRO A 16 20.13 -15.93 0.73
CA PRO A 16 19.31 -16.33 -0.42
C PRO A 16 18.25 -15.31 -0.80
N ILE A 17 17.57 -14.69 0.20
CA ILE A 17 16.53 -13.67 -0.05
C ILE A 17 17.15 -12.43 -0.71
N LEU A 18 18.31 -11.99 -0.25
CA LEU A 18 19.04 -10.87 -0.85
C LEU A 18 19.44 -11.18 -2.30
N GLY A 19 19.86 -12.41 -2.58
CA GLY A 19 20.15 -12.86 -3.94
C GLY A 19 18.94 -12.73 -4.86
N VAL A 20 17.77 -13.17 -4.42
CA VAL A 20 16.52 -13.03 -5.18
C VAL A 20 16.19 -11.56 -5.42
N ALA A 21 16.22 -10.70 -4.37
CA ALA A 21 15.92 -9.29 -4.49
C ALA A 21 16.82 -8.60 -5.52
N ARG A 22 18.14 -8.79 -5.44
CA ARG A 22 19.11 -8.21 -6.39
C ARG A 22 18.89 -8.69 -7.82
N SER A 23 18.71 -10.01 -8.03
CA SER A 23 18.49 -10.55 -9.37
C SER A 23 17.23 -9.99 -10.03
N MET A 24 16.21 -9.64 -9.24
CA MET A 24 14.98 -9.04 -9.75
C MET A 24 15.11 -7.53 -9.97
N GLU A 25 15.92 -6.83 -9.18
CA GLU A 25 16.18 -5.39 -9.32
C GLU A 25 17.09 -5.09 -10.53
N ASP A 26 18.09 -5.93 -10.79
CA ASP A 26 19.05 -5.73 -11.89
C ASP A 26 18.40 -5.85 -13.28
N GLN A 27 17.27 -6.54 -13.40
CA GLN A 27 16.59 -6.77 -14.68
C GLN A 27 15.06 -6.60 -14.53
N PRO A 28 14.56 -5.40 -14.27
CA PRO A 28 13.14 -5.17 -14.00
C PRO A 28 12.22 -5.45 -15.20
N GLU A 29 12.76 -5.36 -16.43
CA GLU A 29 12.02 -5.62 -17.67
C GLU A 29 12.16 -7.08 -18.17
N ALA A 30 13.07 -7.85 -17.61
CA ALA A 30 13.20 -9.25 -17.94
C ALA A 30 12.04 -10.06 -17.37
N GLY A 31 11.36 -10.82 -18.22
CA GLY A 31 10.33 -11.74 -17.75
C GLY A 31 10.94 -12.79 -16.80
N PHE A 32 10.42 -12.88 -15.57
CA PHE A 32 10.84 -13.90 -14.62
C PHE A 32 10.11 -15.21 -14.85
N SER A 33 10.79 -16.33 -14.55
CA SER A 33 10.21 -17.66 -14.65
C SER A 33 10.53 -18.48 -13.41
N LEU A 34 9.59 -19.31 -13.00
CA LEU A 34 9.79 -20.32 -11.98
C LEU A 34 10.33 -21.60 -12.66
N LEU A 35 11.40 -22.16 -12.11
CA LEU A 35 11.89 -23.47 -12.49
C LEU A 35 11.21 -24.52 -11.59
N CYS A 36 10.39 -25.38 -12.19
CA CYS A 36 9.71 -26.44 -11.48
C CYS A 36 10.67 -27.65 -11.26
N PRO A 37 10.42 -28.51 -10.25
CA PRO A 37 11.26 -29.70 -9.98
C PRO A 37 11.34 -30.68 -11.15
N ASN A 38 10.35 -30.69 -12.05
CA ASN A 38 10.33 -31.49 -13.28
C ASN A 38 11.17 -30.88 -14.44
N GLY A 39 11.82 -29.74 -14.20
CA GLY A 39 12.60 -29.01 -15.20
C GLY A 39 11.84 -28.02 -16.04
N ASP A 40 10.53 -27.94 -15.92
CA ASP A 40 9.71 -26.98 -16.66
C ASP A 40 9.93 -25.54 -16.18
N ARG A 41 9.89 -24.60 -17.13
CA ARG A 41 9.94 -23.17 -16.84
C ARG A 41 8.55 -22.56 -17.01
N VAL A 42 7.99 -22.05 -15.94
CA VAL A 42 6.68 -21.39 -15.94
C VAL A 42 6.90 -19.87 -15.83
N PRO A 43 6.45 -19.06 -16.82
CA PRO A 43 6.60 -17.61 -16.73
C PRO A 43 5.84 -17.07 -15.53
N LEU A 44 6.48 -16.17 -14.79
CA LEU A 44 5.89 -15.52 -13.62
C LEU A 44 5.11 -14.28 -14.07
N PRO A 45 3.79 -14.23 -13.86
CA PRO A 45 2.99 -13.03 -14.17
C PRO A 45 3.50 -11.80 -13.41
N GLU A 46 3.47 -10.65 -14.07
CA GLU A 46 3.96 -9.38 -13.51
C GLU A 46 3.46 -9.06 -12.08
N PRO A 47 2.16 -9.24 -11.73
CA PRO A 47 1.69 -9.01 -10.36
C PRO A 47 2.38 -9.90 -9.32
N LEU A 48 2.67 -11.16 -9.66
CA LEU A 48 3.37 -12.08 -8.77
C LEU A 48 4.85 -11.72 -8.67
N ALA A 49 5.48 -11.29 -9.76
CA ALA A 49 6.87 -10.83 -9.74
C ALA A 49 7.02 -9.59 -8.84
N LYS A 50 6.15 -8.60 -8.97
CA LYS A 50 6.13 -7.41 -8.11
C LYS A 50 5.91 -7.76 -6.64
N MET A 51 4.99 -8.67 -6.35
CA MET A 51 4.74 -9.12 -4.98
C MET A 51 5.96 -9.84 -4.40
N LEU A 52 6.62 -10.70 -5.18
CA LEU A 52 7.81 -11.42 -4.75
C LEU A 52 8.97 -10.47 -4.48
N LEU A 53 9.20 -9.47 -5.36
CA LEU A 53 10.23 -8.46 -5.18
C LEU A 53 9.98 -7.64 -3.90
N ALA A 54 8.76 -7.13 -3.70
CA ALA A 54 8.40 -6.36 -2.51
C ALA A 54 8.58 -7.18 -1.23
N ALA A 55 8.21 -8.47 -1.27
CA ALA A 55 8.43 -9.39 -0.16
C ALA A 55 9.93 -9.60 0.12
N ALA A 56 10.73 -9.88 -0.90
CA ALA A 56 12.17 -10.07 -0.76
C ALA A 56 12.86 -8.83 -0.18
N GLN A 57 12.51 -7.63 -0.66
CA GLN A 57 13.05 -6.36 -0.15
C GLN A 57 12.68 -6.13 1.32
N ALA A 58 11.42 -6.38 1.71
CA ALA A 58 10.99 -6.22 3.10
C ALA A 58 11.73 -7.18 4.04
N LEU A 59 11.85 -8.46 3.68
CA LEU A 59 12.56 -9.47 4.47
C LEU A 59 14.06 -9.16 4.56
N THR A 60 14.69 -8.65 3.50
CA THR A 60 16.10 -8.22 3.53
C THR A 60 16.33 -7.09 4.53
N ARG A 61 15.35 -6.19 4.71
CA ARG A 61 15.38 -5.12 5.70
C ARG A 61 15.01 -5.58 7.12
N LYS A 62 14.92 -6.90 7.34
CA LYS A 62 14.48 -7.53 8.60
C LYS A 62 13.06 -7.18 9.02
N ASN A 63 12.21 -6.76 8.08
CA ASN A 63 10.79 -6.52 8.35
C ASN A 63 10.00 -7.83 8.25
N ALA A 64 9.02 -8.01 9.13
CA ALA A 64 8.04 -9.07 8.99
C ALA A 64 7.02 -8.70 7.90
N ILE A 65 6.52 -9.70 7.17
CA ILE A 65 5.48 -9.53 6.15
C ILE A 65 4.21 -10.20 6.63
N THR A 66 3.12 -9.47 6.56
CA THR A 66 1.78 -10.03 6.81
C THR A 66 0.97 -9.99 5.53
N MET A 67 0.60 -11.16 5.02
CA MET A 67 -0.28 -11.31 3.87
C MET A 67 -1.70 -11.53 4.34
N VAL A 68 -2.62 -10.68 3.88
CA VAL A 68 -4.06 -10.78 4.19
C VAL A 68 -4.82 -11.04 2.89
N VAL A 69 -5.47 -12.19 2.81
CA VAL A 69 -6.34 -12.51 1.67
C VAL A 69 -7.71 -11.89 1.91
N ARG A 70 -8.12 -10.99 1.04
CA ARG A 70 -9.41 -10.30 1.11
C ARG A 70 -10.23 -10.55 -0.13
N SER A 71 -11.56 -10.44 0.00
CA SER A 71 -12.45 -10.39 -1.15
C SER A 71 -12.15 -9.18 -2.04
N SER A 72 -12.28 -9.34 -3.35
CA SER A 72 -12.22 -8.23 -4.30
C SER A 72 -13.40 -7.25 -4.18
N TRP A 73 -14.43 -7.61 -3.42
CA TRP A 73 -15.60 -6.80 -3.12
C TRP A 73 -15.73 -6.57 -1.61
N LEU A 74 -15.82 -5.33 -1.21
CA LEU A 74 -15.90 -4.89 0.18
C LEU A 74 -17.29 -4.35 0.51
N THR A 75 -17.68 -4.49 1.75
CA THR A 75 -18.78 -3.71 2.34
C THR A 75 -18.33 -2.28 2.65
N THR A 76 -19.27 -1.38 2.88
CA THR A 76 -18.93 0.00 3.33
C THR A 76 -18.22 0.01 4.69
N GLN A 77 -18.44 -0.98 5.55
CA GLN A 77 -17.72 -1.10 6.81
C GLN A 77 -16.29 -1.56 6.60
N GLU A 78 -16.06 -2.61 5.81
CA GLU A 78 -14.70 -3.11 5.51
C GLU A 78 -13.86 -2.03 4.80
N ALA A 79 -14.47 -1.24 3.91
CA ALA A 79 -13.79 -0.11 3.27
C ALA A 79 -13.44 0.99 4.29
N ALA A 80 -14.34 1.30 5.23
CA ALA A 80 -14.10 2.26 6.30
C ALA A 80 -12.94 1.83 7.21
N ASP A 81 -12.92 0.56 7.60
CA ASP A 81 -11.87 -0.03 8.43
C ASP A 81 -10.50 0.03 7.72
N MET A 82 -10.46 -0.19 6.39
CA MET A 82 -9.22 -0.08 5.60
C MET A 82 -8.70 1.35 5.47
N MET A 83 -9.59 2.33 5.38
CA MET A 83 -9.24 3.75 5.25
C MET A 83 -8.98 4.44 6.59
N GLY A 84 -9.30 3.81 7.71
CA GLY A 84 -9.30 4.44 9.03
C GLY A 84 -10.40 5.50 9.19
N TYR A 85 -11.49 5.39 8.41
CA TYR A 85 -12.63 6.31 8.44
C TYR A 85 -13.85 5.69 9.12
N SER A 86 -14.83 6.52 9.48
CA SER A 86 -16.12 6.01 9.88
C SER A 86 -16.92 5.53 8.66
N ARG A 87 -17.80 4.53 8.86
CA ARG A 87 -18.71 4.05 7.83
C ARG A 87 -19.53 5.18 7.20
N GLN A 88 -19.92 6.19 7.98
CA GLN A 88 -20.71 7.33 7.48
C GLN A 88 -19.92 8.14 6.46
N VAL A 89 -18.64 8.39 6.70
CA VAL A 89 -17.74 9.09 5.75
C VAL A 89 -17.68 8.34 4.43
N VAL A 90 -17.51 7.01 4.45
CA VAL A 90 -17.49 6.21 3.22
C VAL A 90 -18.81 6.29 2.46
N VAL A 91 -19.94 6.24 3.16
CA VAL A 91 -21.26 6.41 2.55
C VAL A 91 -21.40 7.79 1.89
N ASP A 92 -20.90 8.85 2.52
CA ASP A 92 -20.96 10.21 1.98
C ASP A 92 -20.00 10.40 0.79
N LEU A 93 -18.82 9.77 0.80
CA LEU A 93 -17.93 9.72 -0.37
C LEU A 93 -18.62 9.06 -1.58
N ILE A 94 -19.34 7.96 -1.35
CA ILE A 94 -20.11 7.30 -2.40
C ILE A 94 -21.26 8.19 -2.91
N LYS A 95 -22.00 8.88 -2.01
CA LYS A 95 -23.06 9.79 -2.41
C LYS A 95 -22.54 10.98 -3.22
N LYS A 96 -21.35 11.49 -2.88
CA LYS A 96 -20.66 12.57 -3.60
C LYS A 96 -20.03 12.13 -4.91
N GLY A 97 -20.09 10.83 -5.25
CA GLY A 97 -19.47 10.27 -6.45
C GLY A 97 -17.95 10.17 -6.42
N LYS A 98 -17.32 10.45 -5.27
CA LYS A 98 -15.87 10.36 -5.10
C LYS A 98 -15.37 8.91 -5.02
N LEU A 99 -16.18 8.01 -4.48
CA LEU A 99 -15.88 6.57 -4.39
C LEU A 99 -16.93 5.76 -5.15
N LYS A 100 -16.49 4.93 -6.08
CA LYS A 100 -17.36 4.07 -6.88
C LYS A 100 -17.91 2.93 -6.02
N ALA A 101 -19.23 2.70 -6.11
CA ALA A 101 -19.87 1.58 -5.44
C ALA A 101 -20.99 1.02 -6.30
N THR A 102 -21.16 -0.29 -6.30
CA THR A 102 -22.24 -1.00 -7.00
C THR A 102 -23.27 -1.48 -5.99
N LYS A 103 -24.56 -1.35 -6.32
CA LYS A 103 -25.63 -2.00 -5.56
C LYS A 103 -25.77 -3.43 -6.09
N LEU A 104 -25.83 -4.41 -5.20
CA LEU A 104 -26.24 -5.75 -5.60
C LEU A 104 -27.75 -5.73 -5.89
N ASP A 105 -28.13 -6.35 -7.01
CA ASP A 105 -29.53 -6.47 -7.42
C ASP A 105 -30.40 -7.00 -6.27
N GLY A 106 -31.49 -6.31 -6.00
CA GLY A 106 -32.46 -6.69 -4.96
C GLY A 106 -32.05 -6.34 -3.50
N THR A 107 -30.92 -5.67 -3.29
CA THR A 107 -30.49 -5.29 -1.94
C THR A 107 -30.17 -3.80 -1.80
N THR A 108 -30.30 -3.27 -0.58
CA THR A 108 -29.84 -1.91 -0.22
C THR A 108 -28.33 -1.88 0.06
N HIS A 109 -27.66 -3.04 0.03
CA HIS A 109 -26.26 -3.15 0.40
C HIS A 109 -25.35 -2.72 -0.77
N ARG A 110 -24.50 -1.72 -0.49
CA ARG A 110 -23.49 -1.26 -1.43
C ARG A 110 -22.24 -2.13 -1.32
N ARG A 111 -21.62 -2.44 -2.46
CA ARG A 111 -20.35 -3.13 -2.57
C ARG A 111 -19.36 -2.24 -3.28
N ILE A 112 -18.13 -2.22 -2.79
CA ILE A 112 -17.02 -1.42 -3.29
C ILE A 112 -15.97 -2.40 -3.81
N LYS A 113 -15.49 -2.21 -5.04
CA LYS A 113 -14.35 -3.00 -5.51
C LYS A 113 -13.09 -2.59 -4.76
N LEU A 114 -12.29 -3.55 -4.36
CA LEU A 114 -11.02 -3.29 -3.69
C LEU A 114 -10.09 -2.42 -4.56
N SER A 115 -10.08 -2.65 -5.89
CA SER A 115 -9.32 -1.83 -6.83
C SER A 115 -9.72 -0.35 -6.81
N ASP A 116 -11.03 -0.08 -6.80
CA ASP A 116 -11.54 1.30 -6.80
C ASP A 116 -11.23 2.01 -5.45
N LEU A 117 -11.24 1.25 -4.35
CA LEU A 117 -10.85 1.74 -3.05
C LEU A 117 -9.35 2.07 -2.98
N MET A 118 -8.49 1.19 -3.51
CA MET A 118 -7.04 1.41 -3.53
C MET A 118 -6.67 2.61 -4.41
N GLU A 119 -7.30 2.75 -5.58
CA GLU A 119 -7.14 3.92 -6.44
C GLU A 119 -7.52 5.22 -5.72
N PHE A 120 -8.63 5.21 -4.99
CA PHE A 120 -9.08 6.35 -4.19
C PHE A 120 -8.08 6.72 -3.08
N ILE A 121 -7.58 5.73 -2.33
CA ILE A 121 -6.58 5.95 -1.27
C ILE A 121 -5.30 6.55 -1.87
N GLU A 122 -4.82 6.02 -2.98
CA GLU A 122 -3.61 6.53 -3.65
C GLU A 122 -3.78 7.98 -4.13
N GLN A 123 -4.96 8.35 -4.62
CA GLN A 123 -5.27 9.72 -5.02
C GLN A 123 -5.33 10.67 -3.82
N GLU A 124 -5.99 10.27 -2.73
CA GLU A 124 -6.05 11.05 -1.48
C GLU A 124 -4.65 11.29 -0.90
N ASP A 125 -3.79 10.27 -0.90
CA ASP A 125 -2.42 10.39 -0.41
C ASP A 125 -1.57 11.34 -1.29
N LYS A 126 -1.75 11.29 -2.61
CA LYS A 126 -1.10 12.22 -3.54
C LYS A 126 -1.57 13.67 -3.33
N GLU A 127 -2.88 13.88 -3.14
CA GLU A 127 -3.45 15.20 -2.88
C GLU A 127 -2.96 15.75 -1.52
N ARG A 128 -2.94 14.91 -0.49
CA ARG A 128 -2.41 15.28 0.83
C ARG A 128 -0.93 15.66 0.79
N SER A 129 -0.13 14.86 0.08
CA SER A 129 1.31 15.13 -0.08
C SER A 129 1.57 16.44 -0.83
N ARG A 130 0.77 16.73 -1.87
CA ARG A 130 0.87 18.00 -2.61
C ARG A 130 0.47 19.20 -1.72
N ALA A 131 -0.63 19.07 -0.97
CA ALA A 131 -1.06 20.13 -0.07
C ALA A 131 -0.03 20.42 1.02
N LEU A 132 0.60 19.38 1.58
CA LEU A 132 1.68 19.53 2.55
C LEU A 132 2.91 20.22 1.93
N ALA A 133 3.32 19.82 0.72
CA ALA A 133 4.44 20.46 0.03
C ALA A 133 4.20 21.94 -0.23
N GLN A 134 2.99 22.32 -0.64
CA GLN A 134 2.60 23.73 -0.82
C GLN A 134 2.62 24.52 0.49
N LEU A 135 2.19 23.90 1.61
CA LEU A 135 2.24 24.55 2.91
C LEU A 135 3.69 24.79 3.36
N VAL A 136 4.60 23.84 3.12
CA VAL A 136 6.03 24.00 3.45
C VAL A 136 6.64 25.12 2.62
N GLU A 137 6.40 25.14 1.31
CA GLU A 137 6.89 26.17 0.39
C GLU A 137 6.42 27.58 0.82
N HIS A 138 5.15 27.74 1.15
CA HIS A 138 4.61 28.99 1.69
C HIS A 138 5.23 29.39 3.04
N THR A 139 5.54 28.41 3.90
CA THR A 139 6.13 28.70 5.22
C THR A 139 7.59 29.16 5.06
N GLU A 140 8.33 28.64 4.09
CA GLU A 140 9.69 29.07 3.76
C GLU A 140 9.71 30.47 3.15
N GLU A 141 8.74 30.85 2.30
CA GLU A 141 8.61 32.20 1.72
C GLU A 141 8.28 33.27 2.78
N PHE A 142 7.58 32.93 3.86
CA PHE A 142 7.22 33.88 4.93
C PHE A 142 8.22 33.94 6.09
N GLY A 143 9.47 33.46 5.90
CA GLY A 143 10.54 33.50 6.90
C GLY A 143 10.20 32.55 8.04
N GLY A 144 10.89 31.40 8.06
CA GLY A 144 10.76 30.43 9.15
C GLY A 144 10.84 31.12 10.49
N TYR A 145 10.09 30.63 11.46
CA TYR A 145 10.07 31.11 12.83
C TYR A 145 11.47 31.46 13.31
N GLU A 146 11.79 32.76 13.40
CA GLU A 146 12.90 33.21 14.24
C GLU A 146 12.53 32.81 15.67
N LEU A 147 13.15 31.75 16.15
CA LEU A 147 13.12 31.42 17.57
C LEU A 147 13.87 32.55 18.27
N ASP A 148 13.12 33.49 18.87
CA ASP A 148 13.67 34.47 19.78
C ASP A 148 14.47 33.72 20.85
N GLU A 149 15.78 33.92 20.85
CA GLU A 149 16.66 33.42 21.92
C GLU A 149 16.18 34.06 23.25
N PRO A 150 16.00 33.26 24.30
CA PRO A 150 15.64 33.83 25.60
C PRO A 150 16.77 34.76 26.05
N THR A 151 16.49 36.05 26.14
CA THR A 151 17.35 37.06 26.75
C THR A 151 17.72 36.61 28.15
N LYS A 152 19.01 36.31 28.34
CA LYS A 152 19.63 36.13 29.66
C LYS A 152 19.64 37.50 30.32
N ASP A 153 18.69 37.79 31.18
CA ASP A 153 18.80 38.85 32.14
C ASP A 153 19.71 38.43 33.32
N LYS A 154 20.60 39.33 33.64
CA LYS A 154 21.60 39.27 34.73
C LYS A 154 20.93 39.31 36.08
#